data_fc80878c91e44fd9f4c4eecb0c15e0d0
#
_entry.id   fc80878c91e44fd9f4c4eecb0c15e0d0
#
_cell.length_a   1.000
_cell.length_b   1.000
_cell.length_c   1.000
_cell.angle_alpha   90.00
_cell.angle_beta   90.00
_cell.angle_gamma   90.00
#
_symmetry.space_group_name_H-M   'P 1'
#
loop_
_entity.id
_entity.type
_entity.pdbx_description
1 polymer ?
#
loop_
_entity_poly.entity_id
_entity_poly.type
_entity_poly.pdbx_seq_one_letter_code
_entity_poly.pdbx_strand_id
1 'polypeptide(L)'
;MYAAIHRHKWEFSLSKGRILIVEDERKIARLIQLELEHEGYETGMAYTGTEGLAEFQEHDWDLLLLDVMLPELSGLEVLRRIRANDDQTPVILLTARDALPDKVSGLDLGANDYITKPFQIEELFARIRVWLRHPASTSTPEQETATLQLGNLVVNEKTREVTRENEAIELTPKEYDLLVYMLQNKNQVLSFEQLLTNVWGFDYYGDTNIVYVYIRYLRKKIDASFSTPYIQTVRGVGYMLKE
;
A
#
# COMPACT_ATOMS: atom_id res chain seq x y z
N MET A 1 22.36 -26.79 -49.18
CA MET A 1 20.94 -26.68 -48.83
C MET A 1 20.87 -26.32 -47.34
N TYR A 2 20.72 -25.07 -47.03
CA TYR A 2 20.82 -24.51 -45.68
C TYR A 2 19.48 -24.65 -44.96
N ALA A 3 19.47 -25.36 -43.84
CA ALA A 3 18.33 -25.40 -42.94
C ALA A 3 18.38 -24.19 -42.00
N ALA A 4 17.38 -23.33 -42.14
CA ALA A 4 17.20 -22.17 -41.28
C ALA A 4 16.75 -22.63 -39.88
N ILE A 5 17.60 -22.39 -38.90
CA ILE A 5 17.27 -22.58 -37.49
C ILE A 5 16.47 -21.36 -37.05
N HIS A 6 15.15 -21.49 -36.90
CA HIS A 6 14.33 -20.51 -36.22
C HIS A 6 14.73 -20.47 -34.72
N ARG A 7 15.51 -19.46 -34.34
CA ARG A 7 15.66 -19.08 -32.94
C ARG A 7 14.33 -18.46 -32.50
N HIS A 8 13.57 -19.16 -31.73
CA HIS A 8 12.53 -18.55 -30.90
C HIS A 8 13.22 -17.58 -29.94
N LYS A 9 13.05 -16.31 -30.20
CA LYS A 9 13.38 -15.23 -29.30
C LYS A 9 12.38 -15.32 -28.13
N TRP A 10 12.79 -15.88 -27.01
CA TRP A 10 12.08 -15.72 -25.75
C TRP A 10 12.20 -14.25 -25.38
N GLU A 11 11.14 -13.51 -25.62
CA GLU A 11 10.98 -12.19 -25.02
C GLU A 11 10.84 -12.46 -23.51
N PHE A 12 11.84 -12.09 -22.74
CA PHE A 12 11.72 -11.93 -21.32
C PHE A 12 10.75 -10.77 -21.10
N SER A 13 9.47 -11.08 -20.97
CA SER A 13 8.52 -10.13 -20.39
C SER A 13 8.98 -9.92 -18.96
N LEU A 14 9.44 -8.72 -18.66
CA LEU A 14 9.72 -8.31 -17.29
C LEU A 14 8.40 -8.47 -16.52
N SER A 15 8.40 -9.29 -15.47
CA SER A 15 7.26 -9.45 -14.57
C SER A 15 6.82 -8.09 -14.04
N LYS A 16 5.50 -7.87 -13.93
CA LYS A 16 4.94 -6.65 -13.34
C LYS A 16 5.15 -6.57 -11.82
N GLY A 17 5.60 -7.65 -11.20
CA GLY A 17 5.83 -7.79 -9.77
C GLY A 17 5.47 -9.19 -9.28
N ARG A 18 5.89 -9.51 -8.04
CA ARG A 18 5.68 -10.79 -7.37
C ARG A 18 4.64 -10.65 -6.27
N ILE A 19 3.56 -11.43 -6.34
CA ILE A 19 2.43 -11.34 -5.40
C ILE A 19 2.26 -12.67 -4.68
N LEU A 20 2.32 -12.65 -3.34
CA LEU A 20 1.99 -13.81 -2.52
C LEU A 20 0.50 -13.80 -2.20
N ILE A 21 -0.18 -14.92 -2.42
CA ILE A 21 -1.59 -15.15 -2.13
C ILE A 21 -1.68 -16.13 -0.97
N VAL A 22 -2.23 -15.70 0.16
CA VAL A 22 -2.48 -16.55 1.33
C VAL A 22 -3.98 -16.62 1.56
N GLU A 23 -4.58 -17.74 1.13
CA GLU A 23 -6.02 -17.95 1.07
C GLU A 23 -6.33 -19.45 1.22
N ASP A 24 -7.14 -19.85 2.19
CA ASP A 24 -7.44 -21.26 2.48
C ASP A 24 -8.43 -21.88 1.49
N GLU A 25 -9.34 -21.07 0.93
CA GLU A 25 -10.25 -21.53 -0.13
C GLU A 25 -9.51 -21.73 -1.46
N ARG A 26 -9.06 -22.93 -1.73
CA ARG A 26 -8.27 -23.28 -2.94
C ARG A 26 -8.87 -22.79 -4.26
N LYS A 27 -10.21 -22.70 -4.35
CA LYS A 27 -10.90 -22.21 -5.56
C LYS A 27 -10.70 -20.69 -5.73
N ILE A 28 -10.79 -19.93 -4.64
CA ILE A 28 -10.56 -18.49 -4.64
C ILE A 28 -9.08 -18.21 -4.90
N ALA A 29 -8.17 -18.85 -4.17
CA ALA A 29 -6.73 -18.72 -4.38
C ALA A 29 -6.33 -19.00 -5.85
N ARG A 30 -6.85 -20.08 -6.43
CA ARG A 30 -6.56 -20.45 -7.83
C ARG A 30 -7.14 -19.47 -8.83
N LEU A 31 -8.35 -18.95 -8.59
CA LEU A 31 -8.94 -17.91 -9.44
C LEU A 31 -8.07 -16.65 -9.44
N ILE A 32 -7.73 -16.14 -8.24
CA ILE A 32 -6.86 -14.96 -8.10
C ILE A 32 -5.53 -15.19 -8.79
N GLN A 33 -4.92 -16.36 -8.60
CA GLN A 33 -3.65 -16.71 -9.23
C GLN A 33 -3.73 -16.64 -10.75
N LEU A 34 -4.69 -17.33 -11.37
CA LEU A 34 -4.83 -17.38 -12.83
C LEU A 34 -5.02 -15.98 -13.44
N GLU A 35 -5.82 -15.16 -12.79
CA GLU A 35 -6.09 -13.80 -13.24
C GLU A 35 -4.86 -12.89 -13.09
N LEU A 36 -4.09 -13.03 -12.00
CA LEU A 36 -2.85 -12.27 -11.81
C LEU A 36 -1.76 -12.69 -12.78
N GLU A 37 -1.60 -14.00 -13.03
CA GLU A 37 -0.67 -14.53 -14.02
C GLU A 37 -1.04 -14.08 -15.44
N HIS A 38 -2.34 -14.02 -15.77
CA HIS A 38 -2.84 -13.47 -17.03
C HIS A 38 -2.47 -11.99 -17.20
N GLU A 39 -2.51 -11.21 -16.11
CA GLU A 39 -2.09 -9.82 -16.09
C GLU A 39 -0.56 -9.63 -16.10
N GLY A 40 0.22 -10.71 -16.01
CA GLY A 40 1.69 -10.70 -16.09
C GLY A 40 2.41 -10.53 -14.76
N TYR A 41 1.76 -10.84 -13.64
CA TYR A 41 2.40 -10.95 -12.33
C TYR A 41 2.94 -12.35 -12.10
N GLU A 42 4.03 -12.46 -11.33
CA GLU A 42 4.44 -13.74 -10.75
C GLU A 42 3.71 -13.96 -9.43
N THR A 43 3.29 -15.20 -9.17
CA THR A 43 2.48 -15.50 -7.99
C THR A 43 3.05 -16.63 -7.16
N GLY A 44 2.99 -16.51 -5.83
CA GLY A 44 3.12 -17.59 -4.88
C GLY A 44 1.78 -17.88 -4.19
N MET A 45 1.60 -19.07 -3.67
CA MET A 45 0.38 -19.47 -2.96
C MET A 45 0.71 -20.18 -1.65
N ALA A 46 -0.05 -19.84 -0.61
CA ALA A 46 -0.11 -20.59 0.64
C ALA A 46 -1.58 -20.73 1.08
N TYR A 47 -1.88 -21.79 1.82
CA TYR A 47 -3.25 -22.15 2.20
C TYR A 47 -3.49 -22.10 3.71
N THR A 48 -2.44 -21.83 4.49
CA THR A 48 -2.50 -21.63 5.93
C THR A 48 -1.69 -20.39 6.31
N GLY A 49 -1.99 -19.79 7.44
CA GLY A 49 -1.21 -18.66 7.92
C GLY A 49 0.24 -19.00 8.22
N THR A 50 0.52 -20.24 8.65
CA THR A 50 1.88 -20.72 8.91
C THR A 50 2.69 -20.86 7.61
N GLU A 51 2.10 -21.48 6.57
CA GLU A 51 2.71 -21.55 5.25
C GLU A 51 2.95 -20.15 4.67
N GLY A 52 1.95 -19.26 4.75
CA GLY A 52 2.04 -17.90 4.25
C GLY A 52 3.16 -17.09 4.90
N LEU A 53 3.34 -17.23 6.23
CA LEU A 53 4.44 -16.57 6.93
C LEU A 53 5.81 -17.14 6.51
N ALA A 54 5.92 -18.45 6.33
CA ALA A 54 7.15 -19.10 5.87
C ALA A 54 7.52 -18.65 4.44
N GLU A 55 6.58 -18.71 3.49
CA GLU A 55 6.77 -18.24 2.11
C GLU A 55 7.17 -16.76 2.06
N PHE A 56 6.56 -15.93 2.89
CA PHE A 56 6.89 -14.52 2.97
C PHE A 56 8.34 -14.29 3.46
N GLN A 57 8.82 -15.10 4.38
CA GLN A 57 10.18 -14.98 4.93
C GLN A 57 11.28 -15.56 4.03
N GLU A 58 10.94 -16.54 3.19
CA GLU A 58 11.90 -17.23 2.32
C GLU A 58 12.11 -16.52 0.97
N HIS A 59 11.18 -15.66 0.55
CA HIS A 59 11.20 -15.02 -0.75
C HIS A 59 10.87 -13.53 -0.66
N ASP A 60 11.36 -12.76 -1.66
CA ASP A 60 11.00 -11.35 -1.80
C ASP A 60 9.64 -11.21 -2.53
N TRP A 61 8.75 -10.43 -1.96
CA TRP A 61 7.42 -10.17 -2.49
C TRP A 61 7.18 -8.66 -2.63
N ASP A 62 6.55 -8.25 -3.74
CA ASP A 62 6.18 -6.86 -3.98
C ASP A 62 4.80 -6.53 -3.36
N LEU A 63 3.97 -7.55 -3.10
CA LEU A 63 2.65 -7.40 -2.46
C LEU A 63 2.19 -8.73 -1.86
N LEU A 64 1.46 -8.66 -0.75
CA LEU A 64 0.80 -9.78 -0.09
C LEU A 64 -0.73 -9.59 -0.13
N LEU A 65 -1.45 -10.59 -0.67
CA LEU A 65 -2.88 -10.76 -0.49
C LEU A 65 -3.09 -11.76 0.66
N LEU A 66 -3.78 -11.37 1.71
CA LEU A 66 -3.84 -12.12 2.96
C LEU A 66 -5.27 -12.24 3.45
N ASP A 67 -5.81 -13.46 3.46
CA ASP A 67 -7.10 -13.72 4.13
C ASP A 67 -6.95 -13.53 5.64
N VAL A 68 -7.92 -12.91 6.25
CA VAL A 68 -8.01 -12.74 7.70
C VAL A 68 -8.32 -14.08 8.39
N MET A 69 -9.19 -14.89 7.78
CA MET A 69 -9.70 -16.12 8.36
C MET A 69 -8.93 -17.36 7.86
N LEU A 70 -7.67 -17.47 8.25
CA LEU A 70 -6.82 -18.59 7.89
C LEU A 70 -6.76 -19.67 8.98
N PRO A 71 -6.59 -20.95 8.61
CA PRO A 71 -6.29 -22.01 9.54
C PRO A 71 -4.89 -21.87 10.15
N GLU A 72 -4.67 -22.49 11.31
CA GLU A 72 -3.45 -22.55 12.11
C GLU A 72 -3.04 -21.17 12.68
N LEU A 73 -2.78 -20.19 11.82
CA LEU A 73 -2.40 -18.84 12.20
C LEU A 73 -3.30 -17.85 11.48
N SER A 74 -4.07 -17.04 12.21
CA SER A 74 -4.95 -16.04 11.59
C SER A 74 -4.17 -15.00 10.77
N GLY A 75 -4.78 -14.46 9.70
CA GLY A 75 -4.13 -13.46 8.87
C GLY A 75 -3.71 -12.21 9.64
N LEU A 76 -4.45 -11.79 10.66
CA LEU A 76 -4.04 -10.67 11.51
C LEU A 76 -2.77 -10.97 12.31
N GLU A 77 -2.60 -12.20 12.78
CA GLU A 77 -1.38 -12.61 13.48
C GLU A 77 -0.20 -12.76 12.50
N VAL A 78 -0.44 -13.25 11.27
CA VAL A 78 0.56 -13.25 10.18
C VAL A 78 1.02 -11.82 9.92
N LEU A 79 0.09 -10.89 9.71
CA LEU A 79 0.38 -9.47 9.48
C LEU A 79 1.22 -8.88 10.62
N ARG A 80 0.82 -9.12 11.88
CA ARG A 80 1.55 -8.64 13.05
C ARG A 80 3.00 -9.11 13.06
N ARG A 81 3.25 -10.38 12.71
CA ARG A 81 4.61 -10.96 12.67
C ARG A 81 5.42 -10.42 11.50
N ILE A 82 4.80 -10.21 10.34
CA ILE A 82 5.44 -9.56 9.20
C ILE A 82 5.88 -8.15 9.59
N ARG A 83 4.98 -7.34 10.14
CA ARG A 83 5.25 -5.94 10.50
C ARG A 83 6.27 -5.76 11.62
N ALA A 84 6.61 -6.81 12.35
CA ALA A 84 7.72 -6.78 13.30
C ALA A 84 9.10 -6.67 12.63
N ASN A 85 9.23 -7.08 11.36
CA ASN A 85 10.50 -7.12 10.62
C ASN A 85 10.44 -6.44 9.25
N ASP A 86 9.26 -6.26 8.67
CA ASP A 86 9.03 -5.62 7.38
C ASP A 86 7.80 -4.72 7.46
N ASP A 87 8.00 -3.42 7.29
CA ASP A 87 6.96 -2.39 7.24
C ASP A 87 6.69 -1.87 5.82
N GLN A 88 7.46 -2.30 4.83
CA GLN A 88 7.46 -1.77 3.47
C GLN A 88 6.55 -2.55 2.51
N THR A 89 6.56 -3.89 2.57
CA THR A 89 5.78 -4.71 1.64
C THR A 89 4.28 -4.45 1.81
N PRO A 90 3.57 -4.01 0.76
CA PRO A 90 2.13 -3.78 0.83
C PRO A 90 1.36 -5.05 1.15
N VAL A 91 0.42 -4.95 2.10
CA VAL A 91 -0.49 -6.04 2.47
C VAL A 91 -1.94 -5.60 2.26
N ILE A 92 -2.66 -6.32 1.41
CA ILE A 92 -4.11 -6.17 1.21
C ILE A 92 -4.80 -7.33 1.93
N LEU A 93 -5.65 -7.01 2.91
CA LEU A 93 -6.44 -8.01 3.62
C LEU A 93 -7.68 -8.41 2.82
N LEU A 94 -7.93 -9.71 2.74
CA LEU A 94 -9.19 -10.27 2.25
C LEU A 94 -10.05 -10.63 3.48
N THR A 95 -11.27 -10.12 3.59
CA THR A 95 -12.08 -10.28 4.80
C THR A 95 -13.55 -10.51 4.50
N ALA A 96 -14.27 -11.19 5.38
CA ALA A 96 -15.72 -11.33 5.27
C ALA A 96 -16.43 -9.99 5.54
N ARG A 97 -17.64 -9.82 4.97
CA ARG A 97 -18.41 -8.56 4.96
C ARG A 97 -18.74 -8.00 6.35
N ASP A 98 -18.85 -8.84 7.35
CA ASP A 98 -19.33 -8.48 8.70
C ASP A 98 -18.17 -8.21 9.70
N ALA A 99 -16.94 -8.25 9.26
CA ALA A 99 -15.74 -8.12 10.10
C ALA A 99 -15.28 -6.65 10.26
N LEU A 100 -16.20 -5.72 10.61
CA LEU A 100 -15.83 -4.33 10.87
C LEU A 100 -14.72 -4.18 11.95
N PRO A 101 -14.75 -4.95 13.05
CA PRO A 101 -13.65 -4.95 14.03
C PRO A 101 -12.32 -5.42 13.43
N ASP A 102 -12.35 -6.40 12.52
CA ASP A 102 -11.14 -6.95 11.90
C ASP A 102 -10.52 -5.97 10.90
N LYS A 103 -11.33 -5.17 10.20
CA LYS A 103 -10.86 -4.13 9.29
C LYS A 103 -10.09 -3.04 10.04
N VAL A 104 -10.64 -2.54 11.14
CA VAL A 104 -9.97 -1.52 11.96
C VAL A 104 -8.72 -2.11 12.59
N SER A 105 -8.81 -3.33 13.14
CA SER A 105 -7.66 -4.03 13.73
C SER A 105 -6.57 -4.31 12.70
N GLY A 106 -6.93 -4.74 11.48
CA GLY A 106 -5.97 -5.00 10.41
C GLY A 106 -5.22 -3.75 9.96
N LEU A 107 -5.93 -2.64 9.77
CA LEU A 107 -5.31 -1.37 9.43
C LEU A 107 -4.45 -0.83 10.59
N ASP A 108 -4.90 -0.97 11.84
CA ASP A 108 -4.11 -0.61 13.04
C ASP A 108 -2.85 -1.47 13.19
N LEU A 109 -2.87 -2.71 12.70
CA LEU A 109 -1.72 -3.61 12.64
C LEU A 109 -0.79 -3.35 11.44
N GLY A 110 -1.11 -2.38 10.58
CA GLY A 110 -0.26 -1.97 9.46
C GLY A 110 -0.62 -2.62 8.11
N ALA A 111 -1.85 -3.14 7.94
CA ALA A 111 -2.34 -3.45 6.60
C ALA A 111 -2.44 -2.18 5.76
N ASN A 112 -2.18 -2.30 4.47
CA ASN A 112 -2.22 -1.18 3.54
C ASN A 112 -3.61 -0.94 2.96
N ASP A 113 -4.41 -2.02 2.83
CA ASP A 113 -5.78 -1.96 2.32
C ASP A 113 -6.55 -3.21 2.76
N TYR A 114 -7.85 -3.24 2.49
CA TYR A 114 -8.68 -4.43 2.65
C TYR A 114 -9.74 -4.53 1.55
N ILE A 115 -10.14 -5.76 1.24
CA ILE A 115 -11.21 -6.09 0.31
C ILE A 115 -12.20 -7.03 1.00
N THR A 116 -13.49 -6.73 0.87
CA THR A 116 -14.54 -7.58 1.46
C THR A 116 -15.00 -8.65 0.50
N LYS A 117 -15.00 -9.90 0.94
CA LYS A 117 -15.58 -11.04 0.21
C LYS A 117 -17.11 -11.03 0.27
N PRO A 118 -17.84 -11.32 -0.84
CA PRO A 118 -17.31 -11.54 -2.18
C PRO A 118 -16.92 -10.23 -2.87
N PHE A 119 -15.82 -10.25 -3.64
CA PHE A 119 -15.33 -9.11 -4.39
C PHE A 119 -15.33 -9.38 -5.91
N GLN A 120 -15.28 -8.31 -6.69
CA GLN A 120 -15.04 -8.40 -8.13
C GLN A 120 -13.53 -8.41 -8.39
N ILE A 121 -13.09 -9.18 -9.39
CA ILE A 121 -11.67 -9.30 -9.70
C ILE A 121 -11.08 -7.97 -10.17
N GLU A 122 -11.86 -7.14 -10.84
CA GLU A 122 -11.49 -5.80 -11.29
C GLU A 122 -11.18 -4.87 -10.12
N GLU A 123 -11.92 -5.00 -9.01
CA GLU A 123 -11.66 -4.25 -7.77
C GLU A 123 -10.31 -4.66 -7.17
N LEU A 124 -10.05 -5.98 -7.10
CA LEU A 124 -8.76 -6.49 -6.62
C LEU A 124 -7.60 -5.93 -7.45
N PHE A 125 -7.70 -5.98 -8.78
CA PHE A 125 -6.67 -5.44 -9.66
C PHE A 125 -6.48 -3.93 -9.54
N ALA A 126 -7.55 -3.17 -9.39
CA ALA A 126 -7.45 -1.74 -9.18
C ALA A 126 -6.61 -1.42 -7.93
N ARG A 127 -6.85 -2.14 -6.82
CA ARG A 127 -6.09 -1.99 -5.57
C ARG A 127 -4.63 -2.44 -5.71
N ILE A 128 -4.39 -3.59 -6.33
CA ILE A 128 -3.02 -4.08 -6.58
C ILE A 128 -2.22 -3.06 -7.39
N ARG A 129 -2.79 -2.51 -8.47
CA ARG A 129 -2.12 -1.48 -9.27
C ARG A 129 -1.78 -0.23 -8.47
N VAL A 130 -2.63 0.17 -7.53
CA VAL A 130 -2.37 1.32 -6.65
C VAL A 130 -1.12 1.07 -5.79
N TRP A 131 -1.01 -0.13 -5.21
CA TRP A 131 0.08 -0.47 -4.29
C TRP A 131 1.39 -0.81 -4.99
N LEU A 132 1.35 -1.35 -6.21
CA LEU A 132 2.52 -1.67 -7.04
C LEU A 132 2.96 -0.53 -7.97
N ARG A 133 2.24 0.60 -7.99
CA ARG A 133 2.73 1.79 -8.68
C ARG A 133 3.95 2.33 -7.94
N HIS A 134 5.13 2.02 -8.46
CA HIS A 134 6.28 2.89 -8.20
C HIS A 134 5.93 4.26 -8.78
N PRO A 135 6.16 5.38 -8.09
CA PRO A 135 6.04 6.69 -8.72
C PRO A 135 6.98 6.66 -9.93
N ALA A 136 6.38 6.67 -11.12
CA ALA A 136 7.14 6.80 -12.35
C ALA A 136 7.95 8.07 -12.20
N SER A 137 9.25 7.92 -12.19
CA SER A 137 10.20 9.01 -12.30
C SER A 137 10.01 9.66 -13.66
N THR A 138 9.05 10.58 -13.77
CA THR A 138 9.03 11.57 -14.82
C THR A 138 10.12 12.56 -14.49
N SER A 139 11.34 12.20 -14.89
CA SER A 139 12.48 13.08 -14.93
C SER A 139 12.26 14.13 -16.01
N THR A 140 11.82 15.30 -15.60
CA THR A 140 12.15 16.54 -16.31
C THR A 140 13.26 17.20 -15.49
N PRO A 141 14.41 17.56 -16.10
CA PRO A 141 15.52 18.13 -15.35
C PRO A 141 15.30 19.63 -15.16
N GLU A 142 14.71 20.01 -14.05
CA GLU A 142 14.89 21.37 -13.53
C GLU A 142 15.37 21.26 -12.08
N GLN A 143 16.51 21.91 -11.84
CA GLN A 143 17.16 22.07 -10.56
C GLN A 143 16.26 22.92 -9.65
N GLU A 144 15.42 22.27 -8.85
CA GLU A 144 14.86 22.89 -7.66
C GLU A 144 14.93 21.91 -6.48
N THR A 145 15.20 22.44 -5.32
CA THR A 145 15.46 21.74 -4.06
C THR A 145 14.40 20.65 -3.79
N ALA A 146 14.81 19.40 -3.93
CA ALA A 146 13.95 18.22 -3.71
C ALA A 146 13.56 18.04 -2.22
N THR A 147 13.22 19.15 -1.56
CA THR A 147 12.90 19.20 -0.12
C THR A 147 11.61 19.98 0.07
N LEU A 148 10.57 19.29 0.56
CA LEU A 148 9.33 19.94 1.01
C LEU A 148 9.45 20.27 2.49
N GLN A 149 8.97 21.44 2.90
CA GLN A 149 9.06 21.90 4.29
C GLN A 149 7.80 22.62 4.74
N LEU A 150 7.42 22.36 5.99
CA LEU A 150 6.42 23.11 6.74
C LEU A 150 6.90 23.25 8.19
N GLY A 151 7.23 24.47 8.62
CA GLY A 151 7.85 24.70 9.92
C GLY A 151 9.12 23.85 10.11
N ASN A 152 9.11 22.98 11.11
CA ASN A 152 10.20 22.05 11.42
C ASN A 152 10.00 20.62 10.83
N LEU A 153 8.96 20.39 10.05
CA LEU A 153 8.74 19.16 9.29
C LEU A 153 9.41 19.29 7.93
N VAL A 154 10.33 18.38 7.63
CA VAL A 154 11.13 18.38 6.40
C VAL A 154 11.02 17.01 5.74
N VAL A 155 10.75 16.99 4.43
CA VAL A 155 10.70 15.79 3.59
C VAL A 155 11.71 15.94 2.46
N ASN A 156 12.64 15.02 2.36
CA ASN A 156 13.54 14.91 1.22
C ASN A 156 12.92 13.95 0.20
N GLU A 157 12.46 14.47 -0.94
CA GLU A 157 11.78 13.65 -1.96
C GLU A 157 12.71 12.67 -2.69
N LYS A 158 14.04 12.90 -2.66
CA LYS A 158 15.00 12.00 -3.31
C LYS A 158 15.33 10.78 -2.45
N THR A 159 15.51 10.99 -1.14
CA THR A 159 15.83 9.90 -0.20
C THR A 159 14.60 9.34 0.49
N ARG A 160 13.42 9.97 0.30
CA ARG A 160 12.16 9.71 1.02
C ARG A 160 12.27 9.86 2.54
N GLU A 161 13.31 10.51 3.03
CA GLU A 161 13.51 10.77 4.44
C GLU A 161 12.55 11.87 4.92
N VAL A 162 11.95 11.62 6.08
CA VAL A 162 11.06 12.56 6.76
C VAL A 162 11.66 12.85 8.14
N THR A 163 11.78 14.14 8.46
CA THR A 163 12.24 14.57 9.79
C THR A 163 11.33 15.65 10.34
N ARG A 164 11.15 15.67 11.66
CA ARG A 164 10.51 16.77 12.38
C ARG A 164 11.32 17.08 13.64
N GLU A 165 11.69 18.35 13.84
CA GLU A 165 12.59 18.80 14.94
C GLU A 165 13.93 18.04 14.94
N ASN A 166 14.42 17.62 13.76
CA ASN A 166 15.59 16.77 13.54
C ASN A 166 15.43 15.32 14.03
N GLU A 167 14.24 14.89 14.42
CA GLU A 167 13.93 13.48 14.69
C GLU A 167 13.45 12.82 13.39
N ALA A 168 14.01 11.64 13.05
CA ALA A 168 13.59 10.87 11.89
C ALA A 168 12.22 10.24 12.14
N ILE A 169 11.36 10.32 11.14
CA ILE A 169 10.01 9.74 11.19
C ILE A 169 9.90 8.68 10.11
N GLU A 170 9.66 7.44 10.51
CA GLU A 170 9.44 6.34 9.60
C GLU A 170 7.98 6.32 9.14
N LEU A 171 7.79 6.45 7.81
CA LEU A 171 6.47 6.38 7.17
C LEU A 171 6.41 5.20 6.23
N THR A 172 5.26 4.52 6.20
CA THR A 172 4.97 3.55 5.13
C THR A 172 4.85 4.30 3.78
N PRO A 173 4.98 3.60 2.63
CA PRO A 173 4.89 4.23 1.31
C PRO A 173 3.67 5.13 1.13
N LYS A 174 2.50 4.69 1.59
CA LYS A 174 1.26 5.48 1.44
C LYS A 174 1.09 6.61 2.45
N GLU A 175 1.60 6.46 3.66
CA GLU A 175 1.71 7.58 4.60
C GLU A 175 2.61 8.68 4.04
N TYR A 176 3.72 8.28 3.43
CA TYR A 176 4.64 9.18 2.75
C TYR A 176 3.96 9.91 1.57
N ASP A 177 3.30 9.16 0.66
CA ASP A 177 2.60 9.72 -0.49
C ASP A 177 1.51 10.72 -0.05
N LEU A 178 0.75 10.38 1.00
CA LEU A 178 -0.25 11.27 1.58
C LEU A 178 0.38 12.54 2.17
N LEU A 179 1.49 12.40 2.92
CA LEU A 179 2.20 13.53 3.49
C LEU A 179 2.76 14.45 2.40
N VAL A 180 3.41 13.90 1.38
CA VAL A 180 3.95 14.65 0.23
C VAL A 180 2.84 15.43 -0.47
N TYR A 181 1.72 14.77 -0.78
CA TYR A 181 0.59 15.44 -1.42
C TYR A 181 0.02 16.58 -0.57
N MET A 182 -0.09 16.38 0.75
CA MET A 182 -0.54 17.44 1.67
C MET A 182 0.48 18.59 1.78
N LEU A 183 1.80 18.30 1.75
CA LEU A 183 2.86 19.33 1.76
C LEU A 183 2.88 20.15 0.47
N GLN A 184 2.70 19.52 -0.68
CA GLN A 184 2.60 20.21 -1.97
C GLN A 184 1.39 21.15 -2.03
N ASN A 185 0.35 20.85 -1.24
CA ASN A 185 -0.88 21.64 -1.12
C ASN A 185 -1.03 22.26 0.27
N LYS A 186 0.07 22.61 0.94
CA LYS A 186 0.04 23.21 2.28
C LYS A 186 -0.79 24.48 2.34
N ASN A 187 -1.46 24.71 3.46
CA ASN A 187 -2.38 25.84 3.70
C ASN A 187 -3.65 25.81 2.83
N GLN A 188 -3.93 24.72 2.12
CA GLN A 188 -5.17 24.51 1.38
C GLN A 188 -6.00 23.41 2.03
N VAL A 189 -7.32 23.57 1.99
CA VAL A 189 -8.25 22.52 2.42
C VAL A 189 -8.38 21.51 1.30
N LEU A 190 -7.99 20.28 1.57
CA LEU A 190 -8.10 19.15 0.64
C LEU A 190 -9.34 18.33 1.00
N SER A 191 -10.24 18.17 0.05
CA SER A 191 -11.43 17.33 0.24
C SER A 191 -11.05 15.84 0.34
N PHE A 192 -11.94 15.03 0.91
CA PHE A 192 -11.76 13.58 0.94
C PHE A 192 -11.54 12.99 -0.45
N GLU A 193 -12.31 13.46 -1.44
CA GLU A 193 -12.21 13.02 -2.82
C GLU A 193 -10.87 13.40 -3.45
N GLN A 194 -10.38 14.62 -3.22
CA GLN A 194 -9.06 15.04 -3.68
C GLN A 194 -7.94 14.19 -3.08
N LEU A 195 -7.98 13.95 -1.78
CA LEU A 195 -7.00 13.08 -1.09
C LEU A 195 -7.08 11.65 -1.65
N LEU A 196 -8.29 11.10 -1.76
CA LEU A 196 -8.49 9.76 -2.28
C LEU A 196 -7.96 9.61 -3.71
N THR A 197 -8.37 10.49 -4.61
CA THR A 197 -8.00 10.43 -6.03
C THR A 197 -6.50 10.61 -6.25
N ASN A 198 -5.86 11.56 -5.55
CA ASN A 198 -4.47 11.90 -5.81
C ASN A 198 -3.47 10.97 -5.09
N VAL A 199 -3.88 10.35 -3.97
CA VAL A 199 -3.00 9.45 -3.22
C VAL A 199 -3.27 7.99 -3.56
N TRP A 200 -4.53 7.59 -3.79
CA TRP A 200 -4.92 6.21 -4.12
C TRP A 200 -5.27 6.00 -5.58
N GLY A 201 -5.55 7.05 -6.33
CA GLY A 201 -5.81 7.01 -7.77
C GLY A 201 -7.29 7.16 -8.12
N PHE A 202 -7.56 7.54 -9.39
CA PHE A 202 -8.92 7.80 -9.91
C PHE A 202 -9.79 6.53 -9.90
N ASP A 203 -9.15 5.35 -10.08
CA ASP A 203 -9.82 4.05 -10.14
C ASP A 203 -9.93 3.37 -8.77
N TYR A 204 -9.76 4.11 -7.67
CA TYR A 204 -9.90 3.55 -6.35
C TYR A 204 -11.37 3.36 -5.98
N TYR A 205 -11.87 2.14 -6.09
CA TYR A 205 -13.24 1.75 -5.73
C TYR A 205 -13.38 1.36 -4.24
N GLY A 206 -12.38 1.66 -3.41
CA GLY A 206 -12.35 1.31 -2.01
C GLY A 206 -13.21 2.20 -1.11
N ASP A 207 -13.27 1.80 0.16
CA ASP A 207 -13.96 2.57 1.20
C ASP A 207 -13.27 3.94 1.37
N THR A 208 -14.04 5.02 1.28
CA THR A 208 -13.56 6.38 1.52
C THR A 208 -13.00 6.58 2.93
N ASN A 209 -13.30 5.67 3.86
CA ASN A 209 -12.77 5.66 5.22
C ASN A 209 -11.24 5.47 5.26
N ILE A 210 -10.61 4.98 4.19
CA ILE A 210 -9.16 4.81 4.14
C ILE A 210 -8.42 6.13 4.42
N VAL A 211 -8.93 7.25 3.92
CA VAL A 211 -8.35 8.58 4.18
C VAL A 211 -8.32 8.89 5.68
N TYR A 212 -9.42 8.61 6.41
CA TYR A 212 -9.49 8.82 7.86
C TYR A 212 -8.43 8.01 8.60
N VAL A 213 -8.24 6.75 8.20
CA VAL A 213 -7.28 5.85 8.83
C VAL A 213 -5.86 6.36 8.62
N TYR A 214 -5.48 6.72 7.40
CA TYR A 214 -4.14 7.22 7.10
C TYR A 214 -3.86 8.61 7.70
N ILE A 215 -4.83 9.49 7.77
CA ILE A 215 -4.71 10.76 8.53
C ILE A 215 -4.46 10.49 10.02
N ARG A 216 -5.13 9.49 10.61
CA ARG A 216 -4.89 9.08 12.00
C ARG A 216 -3.47 8.56 12.20
N TYR A 217 -2.96 7.73 11.27
CA TYR A 217 -1.59 7.23 11.31
C TYR A 217 -0.56 8.35 11.18
N LEU A 218 -0.74 9.23 10.21
CA LEU A 218 0.13 10.39 10.07
C LEU A 218 0.14 11.23 11.34
N ARG A 219 -1.03 11.58 11.91
CA ARG A 219 -1.10 12.32 13.16
C ARG A 219 -0.34 11.64 14.29
N LYS A 220 -0.44 10.33 14.40
CA LYS A 220 0.30 9.58 15.42
C LYS A 220 1.81 9.73 15.27
N LYS A 221 2.31 9.80 14.02
CA LYS A 221 3.74 9.84 13.71
C LYS A 221 4.30 11.27 13.66
N ILE A 222 3.56 12.18 13.03
CA ILE A 222 4.08 13.56 12.80
C ILE A 222 3.54 14.61 13.78
N ASP A 223 2.46 14.33 14.52
CA ASP A 223 1.85 15.33 15.42
C ASP A 223 1.88 14.92 16.90
N ALA A 224 1.68 13.62 17.23
CA ALA A 224 1.42 13.21 18.62
C ALA A 224 2.58 13.46 19.60
N SER A 225 3.83 13.40 19.11
CA SER A 225 5.03 13.62 19.92
C SER A 225 5.48 15.09 19.94
N PHE A 226 4.80 15.98 19.22
CA PHE A 226 5.20 17.37 19.03
C PHE A 226 4.16 18.35 19.56
N SER A 227 4.61 19.55 19.97
CA SER A 227 3.76 20.53 20.63
C SER A 227 2.68 21.16 19.74
N THR A 228 2.92 21.22 18.42
CA THR A 228 2.02 21.88 17.47
C THR A 228 1.54 20.88 16.43
N PRO A 229 0.25 20.51 16.38
CA PRO A 229 -0.27 19.63 15.36
C PRO A 229 -0.40 20.36 14.02
N TYR A 230 0.14 19.76 12.94
CA TYR A 230 0.08 20.32 11.60
C TYR A 230 -1.13 19.87 10.80
N ILE A 231 -1.65 18.64 11.04
CA ILE A 231 -2.81 18.14 10.33
C ILE A 231 -4.09 18.63 11.01
N GLN A 232 -4.81 19.53 10.36
CA GLN A 232 -6.08 20.07 10.84
C GLN A 232 -7.27 19.43 10.13
N THR A 233 -8.36 19.20 10.88
CA THR A 233 -9.63 18.72 10.31
C THR A 233 -10.53 19.91 9.99
N VAL A 234 -10.98 20.01 8.76
CA VAL A 234 -12.02 20.96 8.35
C VAL A 234 -13.33 20.18 8.28
N ARG A 235 -14.18 20.36 9.31
CA ARG A 235 -15.41 19.56 9.47
C ARG A 235 -16.29 19.63 8.23
N GLY A 236 -16.74 18.47 7.76
CA GLY A 236 -17.62 18.32 6.59
C GLY A 236 -16.93 18.55 5.24
N VAL A 237 -15.62 18.88 5.19
CA VAL A 237 -14.90 19.16 3.95
C VAL A 237 -13.72 18.20 3.77
N GLY A 238 -12.79 18.12 4.73
CA GLY A 238 -11.59 17.30 4.59
C GLY A 238 -10.49 17.70 5.57
N TYR A 239 -9.26 17.76 5.09
CA TYR A 239 -8.08 18.04 5.90
C TYR A 239 -7.20 19.14 5.29
N MET A 240 -6.41 19.76 6.13
CA MET A 240 -5.43 20.77 5.75
C MET A 240 -4.13 20.52 6.52
N LEU A 241 -2.98 20.63 5.84
CA LEU A 241 -1.68 20.69 6.48
C LEU A 241 -1.26 22.15 6.62
N LYS A 242 -1.08 22.60 7.87
CA LYS A 242 -0.81 23.98 8.22
C LYS A 242 0.01 24.07 9.51
N GLU A 243 0.90 25.04 9.59
CA GLU A 243 1.59 25.46 10.81
C GLU A 243 0.68 26.28 11.73
#